data_9e009c1d1a0d25ff8f48ce17f1e1aa76
#
_entry.id   9e009c1d1a0d25ff8f48ce17f1e1aa76
#
_cell.length_a   1.000
_cell.length_b   1.000
_cell.length_c   1.000
_cell.angle_alpha   90.00
_cell.angle_beta   90.00
_cell.angle_gamma   90.00
#
_symmetry.space_group_name_H-M   'P 1'
#
loop_
_entity.id
_entity.type
_entity.pdbx_description
1 polymer ?
#
loop_
_entity_poly.entity_id
_entity_poly.type
_entity_poly.pdbx_seq_one_letter_code
_entity_poly.pdbx_strand_id
1 'polypeptide(L)'
;MKRSGFFIMSKKLFIKGTLLLTFAGLLSRLMGFFYRIFLSHTIGAHGLGIFQLILPLQILIMSICASGIQTAISRLTAAEKVSKNPSRHISDYFVVGTVFSVVFSLVFSWFLYSYADFWAVQILKESQTSGLIRILSLSIPLSTLHTCISSYYLGRKQAGFPAGVQLLEQLFRTGGCYILYLICASQGRNITPA
;
A
#
# COMPACT_ATOMS: atom_id res chain seq x y z
N MET A 1 -39.43 -1.31 20.07
CA MET A 1 -38.42 -2.31 20.47
C MET A 1 -37.51 -2.81 19.35
N LYS A 2 -37.73 -2.59 18.04
CA LYS A 2 -36.87 -3.03 16.93
C LYS A 2 -35.62 -2.15 16.66
N ARG A 3 -35.57 -0.90 17.12
CA ARG A 3 -34.45 0.04 16.89
C ARG A 3 -33.20 -0.24 17.72
N SER A 4 -33.34 -0.77 18.92
CA SER A 4 -32.19 -1.06 19.81
C SER A 4 -31.37 -2.27 19.36
N GLY A 5 -31.99 -3.30 18.81
CA GLY A 5 -31.29 -4.49 18.29
C GLY A 5 -30.46 -4.20 17.06
N PHE A 6 -30.92 -3.33 16.16
CA PHE A 6 -30.17 -2.92 14.96
C PHE A 6 -28.92 -2.09 15.33
N PHE A 7 -29.03 -1.24 16.34
CA PHE A 7 -27.90 -0.43 16.82
C PHE A 7 -26.80 -1.26 17.48
N ILE A 8 -27.21 -2.27 18.25
CA ILE A 8 -26.28 -3.20 18.94
C ILE A 8 -25.58 -4.10 17.94
N MET A 9 -26.30 -4.59 16.92
CA MET A 9 -25.72 -5.44 15.87
C MET A 9 -24.72 -4.68 14.97
N SER A 10 -25.03 -3.41 14.67
CA SER A 10 -24.11 -2.50 13.97
C SER A 10 -22.84 -2.21 14.77
N LYS A 11 -22.97 -2.05 16.09
CA LYS A 11 -21.85 -1.80 17.02
C LYS A 11 -20.91 -3.01 17.14
N LYS A 12 -21.48 -4.23 17.26
CA LYS A 12 -20.69 -5.49 17.30
C LYS A 12 -19.93 -5.72 15.98
N LEU A 13 -20.55 -5.44 14.82
CA LEU A 13 -19.90 -5.59 13.52
C LEU A 13 -18.75 -4.59 13.35
N PHE A 14 -18.96 -3.36 13.81
CA PHE A 14 -17.93 -2.32 13.79
C PHE A 14 -16.73 -2.69 14.68
N ILE A 15 -16.99 -3.13 15.91
CA ILE A 15 -15.92 -3.55 16.83
C ILE A 15 -15.14 -4.73 16.28
N LYS A 16 -15.81 -5.75 15.71
CA LYS A 16 -15.14 -6.88 15.06
C LYS A 16 -14.26 -6.42 13.89
N GLY A 17 -14.76 -5.51 13.05
CA GLY A 17 -13.99 -4.97 11.92
C GLY A 17 -12.76 -4.20 12.36
N THR A 18 -12.89 -3.37 13.40
CA THR A 18 -11.78 -2.60 13.96
C THR A 18 -10.73 -3.52 14.60
N LEU A 19 -11.15 -4.50 15.40
CA LEU A 19 -10.24 -5.48 16.01
C LEU A 19 -9.50 -6.29 14.95
N LEU A 20 -10.20 -6.71 13.88
CA LEU A 20 -9.59 -7.45 12.77
C LEU A 20 -8.51 -6.62 12.07
N LEU A 21 -8.79 -5.35 11.76
CA LEU A 21 -7.80 -4.44 11.16
C LEU A 21 -6.61 -4.18 12.09
N THR A 22 -6.87 -3.99 13.38
CA THR A 22 -5.80 -3.77 14.38
C THR A 22 -4.91 -5.01 14.49
N PHE A 23 -5.50 -6.19 14.55
CA PHE A 23 -4.76 -7.45 14.61
C PHE A 23 -3.96 -7.70 13.34
N ALA A 24 -4.58 -7.54 12.17
CA ALA A 24 -3.90 -7.65 10.88
C ALA A 24 -2.74 -6.65 10.75
N GLY A 25 -2.95 -5.39 11.19
CA GLY A 25 -1.92 -4.36 11.21
C GLY A 25 -0.75 -4.69 12.15
N LEU A 26 -1.04 -5.24 13.33
CA LEU A 26 0.00 -5.68 14.28
C LEU A 26 0.81 -6.84 13.70
N LEU A 27 0.13 -7.85 13.16
CA LEU A 27 0.77 -9.00 12.55
C LEU A 27 1.64 -8.59 11.35
N SER A 28 1.14 -7.69 10.49
CA SER A 28 1.92 -7.15 9.37
C SER A 28 3.18 -6.40 9.83
N ARG A 29 3.11 -5.66 10.94
CA ARG A 29 4.27 -4.98 11.51
C ARG A 29 5.31 -5.96 12.04
N LEU A 30 4.87 -7.03 12.72
CA LEU A 30 5.78 -8.09 13.20
C LEU A 30 6.46 -8.79 12.01
N MET A 31 5.71 -9.16 10.98
CA MET A 31 6.27 -9.76 9.75
C MET A 31 7.25 -8.80 9.07
N GLY A 32 6.92 -7.51 8.99
CA GLY A 32 7.81 -6.48 8.45
C GLY A 32 9.09 -6.30 9.25
N PHE A 33 9.04 -6.48 10.57
CA PHE A 33 10.23 -6.45 11.42
C PHE A 33 11.16 -7.64 11.12
N PHE A 34 10.66 -8.86 11.07
CA PHE A 34 11.45 -10.04 10.69
C PHE A 34 12.00 -9.93 9.27
N TYR A 35 11.21 -9.40 8.33
CA TYR A 35 11.65 -9.14 6.97
C TYR A 35 12.86 -8.19 6.93
N ARG A 36 12.86 -7.11 7.73
CA ARG A 36 14.00 -6.17 7.80
C ARG A 36 15.25 -6.81 8.38
N ILE A 37 15.13 -7.66 9.40
CA ILE A 37 16.25 -8.41 9.95
C ILE A 37 16.84 -9.32 8.88
N PHE A 38 16.00 -10.08 8.18
CA PHE A 38 16.42 -10.96 7.09
C PHE A 38 17.14 -10.16 5.98
N LEU A 39 16.57 -9.04 5.58
CA LEU A 39 17.12 -8.17 4.53
C LEU A 39 18.49 -7.60 4.95
N SER A 40 18.65 -7.18 6.21
CA SER A 40 19.90 -6.67 6.77
C SER A 40 21.01 -7.72 6.72
N HIS A 41 20.70 -8.97 6.99
CA HIS A 41 21.68 -10.06 6.90
C HIS A 41 22.02 -10.44 5.46
N THR A 42 21.08 -10.22 4.52
CA THR A 42 21.24 -10.65 3.12
C THR A 42 21.93 -9.61 2.26
N ILE A 43 21.56 -8.33 2.37
CA ILE A 43 22.01 -7.22 1.51
C ILE A 43 23.07 -6.36 2.23
N GLY A 44 23.21 -6.55 3.53
CA GLY A 44 24.11 -5.76 4.38
C GLY A 44 23.54 -4.38 4.74
N ALA A 45 24.27 -3.67 5.61
CA ALA A 45 23.82 -2.38 6.14
C ALA A 45 23.74 -1.29 5.06
N HIS A 46 24.66 -1.29 4.10
CA HIS A 46 24.67 -0.30 3.00
C HIS A 46 23.46 -0.46 2.07
N GLY A 47 23.18 -1.67 1.61
CA GLY A 47 22.03 -1.94 0.75
C GLY A 47 20.69 -1.64 1.45
N LEU A 48 20.59 -1.96 2.74
CA LEU A 48 19.41 -1.61 3.54
C LEU A 48 19.27 -0.09 3.70
N GLY A 49 20.38 0.64 3.86
CA GLY A 49 20.41 2.10 3.90
C GLY A 49 19.86 2.73 2.62
N ILE A 50 20.32 2.28 1.46
CA ILE A 50 19.82 2.73 0.15
C ILE A 50 18.32 2.47 0.02
N PHE A 51 17.85 1.29 0.41
CA PHE A 51 16.43 0.96 0.37
C PHE A 51 15.60 1.88 1.28
N GLN A 52 16.10 2.21 2.48
CA GLN A 52 15.40 3.09 3.42
C GLN A 52 15.37 4.54 2.98
N LEU A 53 16.34 5.02 2.20
CA LEU A 53 16.35 6.37 1.63
C LEU A 53 15.19 6.59 0.64
N ILE A 54 14.75 5.54 -0.05
CA ILE A 54 13.71 5.65 -1.08
C ILE A 54 12.31 5.59 -0.48
N LEU A 55 12.13 4.93 0.67
CA LEU A 55 10.80 4.77 1.30
C LEU A 55 10.08 6.10 1.59
N PRO A 56 10.71 7.16 2.15
CA PRO A 56 10.06 8.45 2.36
C PRO A 56 9.58 9.09 1.07
N LEU A 57 10.36 8.99 -0.01
CA LEU A 57 9.99 9.49 -1.33
C LEU A 57 8.74 8.79 -1.86
N GLN A 58 8.70 7.46 -1.77
CA GLN A 58 7.54 6.67 -2.15
C GLN A 58 6.29 7.04 -1.35
N ILE A 59 6.42 7.16 -0.02
CA ILE A 59 5.30 7.52 0.87
C ILE A 59 4.78 8.92 0.54
N LEU A 60 5.66 9.89 0.26
CA LEU A 60 5.30 11.24 -0.09
C LEU A 60 4.46 11.26 -1.38
N ILE A 61 4.92 10.60 -2.44
CA ILE A 61 4.22 10.54 -3.72
C ILE A 61 2.88 9.82 -3.58
N MET A 62 2.85 8.69 -2.88
CA MET A 62 1.61 7.96 -2.60
C MET A 62 0.62 8.81 -1.81
N SER A 63 1.09 9.60 -0.85
CA SER A 63 0.26 10.53 -0.09
C SER A 63 -0.37 11.60 -0.98
N ILE A 64 0.37 12.15 -1.93
CA ILE A 64 -0.15 13.14 -2.89
C ILE A 64 -1.17 12.49 -3.83
N CYS A 65 -0.87 11.31 -4.38
CA CYS A 65 -1.69 10.67 -5.40
C CYS A 65 -2.99 10.05 -4.84
N ALA A 66 -2.97 9.54 -3.62
CA ALA A 66 -4.04 8.67 -3.13
C ALA A 66 -4.81 9.22 -1.92
N SER A 67 -4.21 10.01 -1.01
CA SER A 67 -4.80 10.27 0.31
C SER A 67 -6.13 11.04 0.28
N GLY A 68 -6.23 12.06 -0.55
CA GLY A 68 -7.46 12.85 -0.68
C GLY A 68 -8.61 12.05 -1.26
N ILE A 69 -8.36 11.32 -2.34
CA ILE A 69 -9.36 10.54 -3.07
C ILE A 69 -9.77 9.30 -2.27
N GLN A 70 -8.82 8.65 -1.60
CA GLN A 70 -9.08 7.55 -0.67
C GLN A 70 -10.10 7.94 0.40
N THR A 71 -9.91 9.11 1.01
CA THR A 71 -10.82 9.63 2.04
C THR A 71 -12.19 9.95 1.45
N ALA A 72 -12.24 10.55 0.26
CA ALA A 72 -13.48 10.87 -0.43
C ALA A 72 -14.27 9.60 -0.79
N ILE A 73 -13.63 8.60 -1.40
CA ILE A 73 -14.26 7.31 -1.75
C ILE A 73 -14.82 6.64 -0.50
N SER A 74 -14.04 6.55 0.58
CA SER A 74 -14.47 5.91 1.82
C SER A 74 -15.68 6.62 2.45
N ARG A 75 -15.68 7.96 2.47
CA ARG A 75 -16.79 8.77 3.02
C ARG A 75 -18.03 8.68 2.17
N LEU A 76 -17.93 8.81 0.84
CA LEU A 76 -19.08 8.74 -0.06
C LEU A 76 -19.72 7.35 0.00
N THR A 77 -18.90 6.29 -0.02
CA THR A 77 -19.38 4.91 0.12
C THR A 77 -20.08 4.66 1.46
N ALA A 78 -19.57 5.25 2.54
CA ALA A 78 -20.18 5.13 3.87
C ALA A 78 -21.50 5.92 3.98
N ALA A 79 -21.57 7.12 3.40
CA ALA A 79 -22.74 7.98 3.44
C ALA A 79 -23.95 7.36 2.74
N GLU A 80 -23.73 6.72 1.59
CA GLU A 80 -24.83 6.13 0.83
C GLU A 80 -25.40 4.88 1.48
N LYS A 81 -24.61 4.09 2.18
CA LYS A 81 -25.14 2.94 2.94
C LYS A 81 -26.17 3.36 4.00
N VAL A 82 -26.21 4.64 4.36
CA VAL A 82 -27.16 5.24 5.32
C VAL A 82 -28.32 5.94 4.62
N SER A 83 -28.22 6.25 3.34
CA SER A 83 -29.25 6.91 2.54
C SER A 83 -30.47 6.00 2.34
N LYS A 84 -31.67 6.58 2.44
CA LYS A 84 -32.93 5.87 2.21
C LYS A 84 -33.20 5.51 0.75
N ASN A 85 -32.57 6.22 -0.18
CA ASN A 85 -32.62 5.94 -1.61
C ASN A 85 -31.19 5.60 -2.07
N PRO A 86 -30.86 4.32 -2.27
CA PRO A 86 -29.58 3.95 -2.84
C PRO A 86 -29.54 4.42 -4.30
N SER A 87 -28.92 5.55 -4.52
CA SER A 87 -28.74 6.08 -5.88
C SER A 87 -27.76 5.17 -6.63
N ARG A 88 -28.10 4.88 -7.88
CA ARG A 88 -27.28 4.09 -8.81
C ARG A 88 -25.87 4.69 -9.06
N HIS A 89 -25.61 5.86 -8.47
CA HIS A 89 -24.45 6.73 -8.74
C HIS A 89 -23.18 6.43 -7.93
N ILE A 90 -23.18 5.47 -6.97
CA ILE A 90 -21.94 5.18 -6.21
C ILE A 90 -20.89 4.53 -7.08
N SER A 91 -21.30 3.59 -7.92
CA SER A 91 -20.38 2.97 -8.87
C SER A 91 -19.71 4.03 -9.72
N ASP A 92 -20.46 5.07 -10.09
CA ASP A 92 -19.97 6.15 -10.95
C ASP A 92 -18.96 7.03 -10.19
N TYR A 93 -19.24 7.41 -8.95
CA TYR A 93 -18.31 8.18 -8.13
C TYR A 93 -17.03 7.40 -7.80
N PHE A 94 -17.17 6.11 -7.53
CA PHE A 94 -16.01 5.24 -7.30
C PHE A 94 -15.16 5.11 -8.56
N VAL A 95 -15.78 4.87 -9.71
CA VAL A 95 -15.07 4.75 -11.00
C VAL A 95 -14.38 6.06 -11.35
N VAL A 96 -15.09 7.19 -11.29
CA VAL A 96 -14.52 8.51 -11.60
C VAL A 96 -13.35 8.83 -10.65
N GLY A 97 -13.51 8.64 -9.34
CA GLY A 97 -12.44 8.87 -8.37
C GLY A 97 -11.22 7.98 -8.60
N THR A 98 -11.45 6.70 -8.91
CA THR A 98 -10.38 5.74 -9.19
C THR A 98 -9.65 6.09 -10.49
N VAL A 99 -10.38 6.38 -11.57
CA VAL A 99 -9.79 6.78 -12.86
C VAL A 99 -8.95 8.04 -12.69
N PHE A 100 -9.48 9.05 -12.00
CA PHE A 100 -8.73 10.28 -11.74
C PHE A 100 -7.44 10.02 -10.95
N SER A 101 -7.52 9.21 -9.87
CA SER A 101 -6.34 8.83 -9.09
C SER A 101 -5.30 8.08 -9.91
N VAL A 102 -5.74 7.14 -10.74
CA VAL A 102 -4.83 6.33 -11.57
C VAL A 102 -4.17 7.20 -12.64
N VAL A 103 -4.92 8.06 -13.33
CA VAL A 103 -4.35 8.99 -14.32
C VAL A 103 -3.33 9.91 -13.65
N PHE A 104 -3.68 10.49 -12.49
CA PHE A 104 -2.78 11.35 -11.75
C PHE A 104 -1.51 10.61 -11.29
N SER A 105 -1.66 9.39 -10.81
CA SER A 105 -0.53 8.55 -10.42
C SER A 105 0.35 8.13 -11.59
N LEU A 106 -0.21 7.94 -12.79
CA LEU A 106 0.55 7.68 -14.01
C LEU A 106 1.41 8.88 -14.41
N VAL A 107 0.87 10.10 -14.32
CA VAL A 107 1.63 11.33 -14.59
C VAL A 107 2.81 11.47 -13.60
N PHE A 108 2.57 11.28 -12.31
CA PHE A 108 3.63 11.33 -11.30
C PHE A 108 4.65 10.19 -11.45
N SER A 109 4.20 9.00 -11.79
CA SER A 109 5.06 7.84 -12.08
C SER A 109 5.98 8.13 -13.27
N TRP A 110 5.42 8.66 -14.36
CA TRP A 110 6.20 9.05 -15.53
C TRP A 110 7.22 10.16 -15.21
N PHE A 111 6.80 11.17 -14.46
CA PHE A 111 7.68 12.24 -14.00
C PHE A 111 8.83 11.69 -13.15
N LEU A 112 8.54 10.84 -12.17
CA LEU A 112 9.53 10.24 -11.29
C LEU A 112 10.49 9.33 -12.08
N TYR A 113 9.98 8.56 -13.05
CA TYR A 113 10.77 7.71 -13.92
C TYR A 113 11.75 8.54 -14.79
N SER A 114 11.24 9.60 -15.43
CA SER A 114 12.03 10.45 -16.32
C SER A 114 13.11 11.24 -15.59
N TYR A 115 12.85 11.68 -14.38
CA TYR A 115 13.78 12.46 -13.56
C TYR A 115 14.44 11.63 -12.45
N ALA A 116 14.50 10.30 -12.58
CA ALA A 116 15.04 9.41 -11.56
C ALA A 116 16.49 9.75 -11.17
N ASP A 117 17.32 10.10 -12.14
CA ASP A 117 18.73 10.45 -11.89
C ASP A 117 18.84 11.79 -11.14
N PHE A 118 17.99 12.76 -11.45
CA PHE A 118 17.91 14.03 -10.72
C PHE A 118 17.54 13.80 -9.24
N TRP A 119 16.51 12.98 -9.00
CA TRP A 119 16.09 12.63 -7.64
C TRP A 119 17.19 11.89 -6.87
N ALA A 120 17.86 10.96 -7.53
CA ALA A 120 18.94 10.17 -6.93
C ALA A 120 20.13 11.06 -6.53
N VAL A 121 20.63 11.88 -7.45
CA VAL A 121 21.87 12.65 -7.26
C VAL A 121 21.65 13.92 -6.45
N GLN A 122 20.61 14.70 -6.77
CA GLN A 122 20.41 16.02 -6.18
C GLN A 122 19.69 15.96 -4.82
N ILE A 123 18.75 15.05 -4.66
CA ILE A 123 17.90 14.99 -3.46
C ILE A 123 18.38 13.92 -2.49
N LEU A 124 18.59 12.69 -2.98
CA LEU A 124 19.04 11.58 -2.14
C LEU A 124 20.54 11.52 -1.97
N LYS A 125 21.32 12.24 -2.81
CA LYS A 125 22.78 12.28 -2.83
C LYS A 125 23.45 10.91 -2.96
N GLU A 126 22.73 9.95 -3.57
CA GLU A 126 23.18 8.58 -3.76
C GLU A 126 22.80 8.11 -5.17
N SER A 127 23.77 8.05 -6.08
CA SER A 127 23.55 7.72 -7.50
C SER A 127 23.04 6.29 -7.71
N GLN A 128 23.37 5.37 -6.81
CA GLN A 128 22.92 3.99 -6.88
C GLN A 128 21.40 3.82 -6.72
N THR A 129 20.71 4.86 -6.20
CA THR A 129 19.26 4.82 -6.00
C THR A 129 18.47 5.03 -7.29
N SER A 130 19.08 5.51 -8.37
CA SER A 130 18.34 5.87 -9.60
C SER A 130 17.59 4.68 -10.23
N GLY A 131 18.24 3.52 -10.30
CA GLY A 131 17.63 2.29 -10.79
C GLY A 131 16.45 1.83 -9.94
N LEU A 132 16.56 1.95 -8.62
CA LEU A 132 15.49 1.61 -7.68
C LEU A 132 14.31 2.60 -7.80
N ILE A 133 14.57 3.89 -7.99
CA ILE A 133 13.53 4.91 -8.20
C ILE A 133 12.73 4.59 -9.47
N ARG A 134 13.38 4.17 -10.56
CA ARG A 134 12.70 3.77 -11.81
C ARG A 134 11.78 2.56 -11.60
N ILE A 135 12.23 1.55 -10.88
CA ILE A 135 11.40 0.38 -10.55
C ILE A 135 10.23 0.77 -9.64
N LEU A 136 10.48 1.59 -8.62
CA LEU A 136 9.44 2.05 -7.71
C LEU A 136 8.40 2.93 -8.39
N SER A 137 8.80 3.77 -9.36
CA SER A 137 7.85 4.60 -10.08
C SER A 137 6.77 3.78 -10.78
N LEU A 138 7.13 2.61 -11.32
CA LEU A 138 6.18 1.69 -11.95
C LEU A 138 5.17 1.09 -10.95
N SER A 139 5.56 0.95 -9.69
CA SER A 139 4.68 0.41 -8.64
C SER A 139 3.60 1.41 -8.16
N ILE A 140 3.79 2.73 -8.39
CA ILE A 140 2.90 3.78 -7.90
C ILE A 140 1.47 3.65 -8.43
N PRO A 141 1.21 3.49 -9.74
CA PRO A 141 -0.15 3.36 -10.25
C PRO A 141 -0.86 2.11 -9.72
N LEU A 142 -0.14 0.99 -9.61
CA LEU A 142 -0.68 -0.25 -9.04
C LEU A 142 -1.09 -0.07 -7.57
N SER A 143 -0.21 0.54 -6.79
CA SER A 143 -0.46 0.81 -5.37
C SER A 143 -1.62 1.80 -5.17
N THR A 144 -1.76 2.80 -6.05
CA THR A 144 -2.89 3.73 -6.05
C THR A 144 -4.20 3.02 -6.33
N LEU A 145 -4.24 2.14 -7.34
CA LEU A 145 -5.42 1.33 -7.65
C LEU A 145 -5.81 0.43 -6.46
N HIS A 146 -4.84 -0.28 -5.88
CA HIS A 146 -5.05 -1.09 -4.67
C HIS A 146 -5.63 -0.27 -3.52
N THR A 147 -5.11 0.94 -3.29
CA THR A 147 -5.57 1.85 -2.23
C THR A 147 -7.00 2.31 -2.45
N CYS A 148 -7.40 2.64 -3.68
CA CYS A 148 -8.77 3.00 -4.03
C CYS A 148 -9.76 1.85 -3.77
N ILE A 149 -9.40 0.63 -4.20
CA ILE A 149 -10.23 -0.57 -3.97
C ILE A 149 -10.38 -0.84 -2.46
N SER A 150 -9.28 -0.81 -1.70
CA SER A 150 -9.30 -1.01 -0.25
C SER A 150 -10.17 0.01 0.48
N SER A 151 -10.15 1.27 0.03
CA SER A 151 -10.95 2.36 0.59
C SER A 151 -12.45 2.17 0.35
N TYR A 152 -12.83 1.66 -0.82
CA TYR A 152 -14.20 1.30 -1.14
C TYR A 152 -14.75 0.23 -0.19
N TYR A 153 -13.99 -0.86 0.02
CA TYR A 153 -14.40 -1.91 0.95
C TYR A 153 -14.46 -1.42 2.40
N LEU A 154 -13.54 -0.54 2.79
CA LEU A 154 -13.54 0.07 4.12
C LEU A 154 -14.78 0.95 4.33
N GLY A 155 -15.17 1.75 3.33
CA GLY A 155 -16.40 2.54 3.33
C GLY A 155 -17.66 1.67 3.48
N ARG A 156 -17.65 0.48 2.89
CA ARG A 156 -18.72 -0.53 3.03
C ARG A 156 -18.74 -1.25 4.38
N LYS A 157 -17.84 -0.90 5.31
CA LYS A 157 -17.65 -1.60 6.60
C LYS A 157 -17.23 -3.08 6.44
N GLN A 158 -16.60 -3.43 5.34
CA GLN A 158 -16.07 -4.75 5.05
C GLN A 158 -14.56 -4.77 5.31
N ALA A 159 -14.18 -4.56 6.57
CA ALA A 159 -12.80 -4.48 7.01
C ALA A 159 -11.98 -5.77 6.78
N GLY A 160 -12.65 -6.91 6.59
CA GLY A 160 -12.00 -8.19 6.33
C GLY A 160 -11.22 -8.23 5.02
N PHE A 161 -11.72 -7.57 3.98
CA PHE A 161 -11.03 -7.53 2.68
C PHE A 161 -9.67 -6.79 2.76
N PRO A 162 -9.60 -5.50 3.17
CA PRO A 162 -8.31 -4.82 3.27
C PRO A 162 -7.37 -5.47 4.29
N ALA A 163 -7.88 -6.04 5.39
CA ALA A 163 -7.06 -6.78 6.35
C ALA A 163 -6.42 -8.03 5.73
N GLY A 164 -7.20 -8.82 4.98
CA GLY A 164 -6.70 -10.00 4.28
C GLY A 164 -5.67 -9.66 3.20
N VAL A 165 -5.94 -8.64 2.39
CA VAL A 165 -5.00 -8.18 1.35
C VAL A 165 -3.69 -7.68 1.96
N GLN A 166 -3.75 -6.94 3.06
CA GLN A 166 -2.56 -6.47 3.78
C GLN A 166 -1.66 -7.63 4.24
N LEU A 167 -2.26 -8.70 4.76
CA LEU A 167 -1.51 -9.89 5.19
C LEU A 167 -0.92 -10.64 3.99
N LEU A 168 -1.70 -10.81 2.92
CA LEU A 168 -1.23 -11.44 1.69
C LEU A 168 -0.07 -10.66 1.07
N GLU A 169 -0.17 -9.34 0.99
CA GLU A 169 0.90 -8.46 0.49
C GLU A 169 2.21 -8.68 1.28
N GLN A 170 2.09 -8.78 2.60
CA GLN A 170 3.25 -9.00 3.45
C GLN A 170 3.85 -10.41 3.27
N LEU A 171 3.00 -11.44 3.10
CA LEU A 171 3.43 -12.80 2.80
C LEU A 171 4.15 -12.87 1.45
N PHE A 172 3.60 -12.26 0.40
CA PHE A 172 4.24 -12.21 -0.91
C PHE A 172 5.55 -11.45 -0.91
N ARG A 173 5.63 -10.34 -0.17
CA ARG A 173 6.86 -9.55 -0.02
C ARG A 173 7.95 -10.39 0.66
N THR A 174 7.64 -11.02 1.79
CA THR A 174 8.61 -11.82 2.57
C THR A 174 8.97 -13.09 1.83
N GLY A 175 7.98 -13.82 1.31
CA GLY A 175 8.18 -15.07 0.57
C GLY A 175 8.91 -14.85 -0.75
N GLY A 176 8.56 -13.80 -1.50
CA GLY A 176 9.24 -13.44 -2.75
C GLY A 176 10.70 -13.10 -2.55
N CYS A 177 11.02 -12.33 -1.50
CA CYS A 177 12.39 -12.01 -1.16
C CYS A 177 13.19 -13.27 -0.77
N TYR A 178 12.59 -14.18 0.01
CA TYR A 178 13.23 -15.43 0.39
C TYR A 178 13.49 -16.35 -0.81
N ILE A 179 12.53 -16.46 -1.72
CA ILE A 179 12.67 -17.25 -2.97
C ILE A 179 13.78 -16.66 -3.84
N LEU A 180 13.81 -15.34 -4.02
CA LEU A 180 14.87 -14.67 -4.78
C LEU A 180 16.25 -14.92 -4.15
N TYR A 181 16.35 -14.86 -2.83
CA TYR A 181 17.58 -15.17 -2.12
C TYR A 181 18.04 -16.61 -2.41
N LEU A 182 17.15 -17.60 -2.35
CA LEU A 182 17.48 -18.99 -2.65
C LEU A 182 17.96 -19.17 -4.11
N ILE A 183 17.30 -18.53 -5.07
CA ILE A 183 17.70 -18.57 -6.48
C ILE A 183 19.08 -17.96 -6.67
N CYS A 184 19.36 -16.82 -6.09
CA CYS A 184 20.67 -16.17 -6.19
C CYS A 184 21.77 -16.99 -5.50
N ALA A 185 21.48 -17.57 -4.35
CA ALA A 185 22.40 -18.44 -3.64
C ALA A 185 22.72 -19.73 -4.44
N SER A 186 21.71 -20.30 -5.12
CA SER A 186 21.89 -21.49 -5.97
C SER A 186 22.74 -21.21 -7.23
N GLN A 187 22.73 -19.96 -7.70
CA GLN A 187 23.55 -19.53 -8.86
C GLN A 187 24.99 -19.13 -8.50
N GLY A 188 25.44 -19.38 -7.27
CA GLY A 188 26.81 -19.09 -6.83
C GLY A 188 27.17 -17.60 -6.79
N ARG A 189 26.19 -16.70 -6.93
CA ARG A 189 26.40 -15.27 -6.67
C ARG A 189 26.39 -15.05 -5.16
N ASN A 190 27.59 -15.02 -4.58
CA ASN A 190 27.77 -14.59 -3.20
C ASN A 190 27.24 -13.16 -3.07
N ILE A 191 26.03 -13.02 -2.50
CA ILE A 191 25.44 -11.73 -2.14
C ILE A 191 25.99 -11.30 -0.76
N THR A 192 27.12 -11.84 -0.34
CA THR A 192 27.80 -11.36 0.87
C THR A 192 28.49 -10.05 0.53
N PRO A 193 28.11 -8.93 1.15
CA PRO A 193 28.85 -7.69 1.00
C PRO A 193 30.25 -7.91 1.62
N ALA A 194 31.28 -7.59 0.84
CA ALA A 194 32.62 -7.41 1.36
C ALA A 194 32.66 -6.19 2.30
#